data_ab807b681cf2cb5ca2dcdadcd26d8f71
#
_entry.id   ab807b681cf2cb5ca2dcdadcd26d8f71
#
_cell.length_a   1.000
_cell.length_b   1.000
_cell.length_c   1.000
_cell.angle_alpha   90.00
_cell.angle_beta   90.00
_cell.angle_gamma   90.00
#
_symmetry.space_group_name_H-M   'P 1'
#
loop_
_entity.id
_entity.type
_entity.pdbx_description
1 polymer ?
#
loop_
_entity_poly.entity_id
_entity_poly.type
_entity_poly.pdbx_seq_one_letter_code
_entity_poly.pdbx_strand_id
1 'polypeptide(L)'
;TGDSAQYYGCITEMDEQVGRLQAKLKKLGIYDNTLQVFCSDNGPEGNDPDFGDRQAGVTGGFRGRKSSCYEGGVRVPALAVWPGQIKAGSVVNSAVCTYDYMPTIAEIMVYQMPDQRILDGENILPVIRGEADRTKSIPFRHKGRAWLVKGSYKMIINSITETKSDEIYDLSRDAYETENINAISPEL
;
A
#
# COMPACT_ATOMS: atom_id res chain seq x y z
N THR A 1 17.05 -4.79 22.25
CA THR A 1 17.50 -3.40 22.43
C THR A 1 16.34 -2.53 22.86
N GLY A 2 16.58 -1.44 23.61
CA GLY A 2 15.53 -0.53 24.09
C GLY A 2 14.65 0.03 22.97
N ASP A 3 15.24 0.33 21.82
CA ASP A 3 14.53 0.90 20.66
C ASP A 3 13.50 -0.06 20.06
N SER A 4 13.80 -1.35 20.00
CA SER A 4 12.83 -2.35 19.51
C SER A 4 11.64 -2.48 20.46
N ALA A 5 11.86 -2.42 21.78
CA ALA A 5 10.78 -2.48 22.77
C ALA A 5 9.87 -1.24 22.67
N GLN A 6 10.44 -0.05 22.50
CA GLN A 6 9.69 1.19 22.29
C GLN A 6 8.86 1.14 21.00
N TYR A 7 9.44 0.68 19.90
CA TYR A 7 8.75 0.54 18.61
C TYR A 7 7.54 -0.40 18.71
N TYR A 8 7.72 -1.59 19.28
CA TYR A 8 6.60 -2.53 19.45
C TYR A 8 5.61 -2.05 20.50
N GLY A 9 6.04 -1.30 21.52
CA GLY A 9 5.15 -0.62 22.46
C GLY A 9 4.23 0.39 21.77
N CYS A 10 4.75 1.18 20.83
CA CYS A 10 3.94 2.10 20.03
C CYS A 10 2.91 1.37 19.15
N ILE A 11 3.26 0.20 18.58
CA ILE A 11 2.33 -0.60 17.80
C ILE A 11 1.21 -1.15 18.70
N THR A 12 1.53 -1.64 19.89
CA THR A 12 0.55 -2.11 20.88
C THR A 12 -0.41 -1.00 21.27
N GLU A 13 0.11 0.18 21.60
CA GLU A 13 -0.71 1.35 21.93
C GLU A 13 -1.64 1.75 20.77
N MET A 14 -1.13 1.75 19.54
CA MET A 14 -1.94 2.03 18.36
C MET A 14 -3.07 1.01 18.21
N ASP A 15 -2.80 -0.29 18.38
CA ASP A 15 -3.80 -1.36 18.31
C ASP A 15 -4.90 -1.18 19.36
N GLU A 16 -4.53 -0.80 20.59
CA GLU A 16 -5.48 -0.47 21.66
C GLU A 16 -6.40 0.71 21.27
N GLN A 17 -5.84 1.75 20.61
CA GLN A 17 -6.65 2.90 20.14
C GLN A 17 -7.62 2.48 19.03
N VAL A 18 -7.22 1.62 18.11
CA VAL A 18 -8.12 1.02 17.10
C VAL A 18 -9.23 0.24 17.79
N GLY A 19 -8.91 -0.58 18.79
CA GLY A 19 -9.88 -1.31 19.61
C GLY A 19 -10.89 -0.36 20.31
N ARG A 20 -10.42 0.75 20.89
CA ARG A 20 -11.26 1.76 21.50
C ARG A 20 -12.20 2.44 20.49
N LEU A 21 -11.71 2.76 19.29
CA LEU A 21 -12.52 3.29 18.19
C LEU A 21 -13.65 2.31 17.85
N GLN A 22 -13.34 1.05 17.62
CA GLN A 22 -14.33 0.03 17.27
C GLN A 22 -15.37 -0.16 18.38
N ALA A 23 -14.95 -0.19 19.64
CA ALA A 23 -15.86 -0.27 20.77
C ALA A 23 -16.82 0.94 20.82
N LYS A 24 -16.31 2.13 20.49
CA LYS A 24 -17.13 3.35 20.43
C LYS A 24 -18.15 3.29 19.30
N LEU A 25 -17.76 2.84 18.09
CA LEU A 25 -18.67 2.68 16.96
C LEU A 25 -19.78 1.67 17.27
N LYS A 26 -19.45 0.55 17.93
CA LYS A 26 -20.42 -0.47 18.38
C LYS A 26 -21.38 0.13 19.41
N LYS A 27 -20.88 0.87 20.40
CA LYS A 27 -21.72 1.56 21.42
C LYS A 27 -22.67 2.57 20.80
N LEU A 28 -22.29 3.22 19.70
CA LEU A 28 -23.12 4.17 18.97
C LEU A 28 -24.09 3.50 17.99
N GLY A 29 -24.02 2.18 17.79
CA GLY A 29 -24.88 1.43 16.86
C GLY A 29 -24.57 1.72 15.38
N ILE A 30 -23.40 2.26 15.06
CA ILE A 30 -23.01 2.62 13.69
C ILE A 30 -21.87 1.75 13.12
N TYR A 31 -21.38 0.78 13.89
CA TYR A 31 -20.25 -0.07 13.49
C TYR A 31 -20.49 -0.78 12.17
N ASP A 32 -21.68 -1.35 11.98
CA ASP A 32 -22.02 -2.11 10.77
C ASP A 32 -22.22 -1.22 9.53
N ASN A 33 -22.48 0.06 9.74
CA ASN A 33 -22.58 1.05 8.65
C ASN A 33 -21.34 1.96 8.55
N THR A 34 -20.19 1.44 8.94
CA THR A 34 -18.92 2.18 8.90
C THR A 34 -17.84 1.38 8.18
N LEU A 35 -17.37 1.87 7.04
CA LEU A 35 -16.14 1.39 6.41
C LEU A 35 -14.94 1.91 7.21
N GLN A 36 -14.16 1.00 7.77
CA GLN A 36 -12.91 1.29 8.46
C GLN A 36 -11.76 0.80 7.59
N VAL A 37 -10.81 1.68 7.32
CA VAL A 37 -9.59 1.34 6.56
C VAL A 37 -8.38 1.70 7.41
N PHE A 38 -7.43 0.80 7.48
CA PHE A 38 -6.12 0.98 8.10
C PHE A 38 -5.03 0.65 7.09
N CYS A 39 -4.01 1.49 6.99
CA CYS A 39 -2.79 1.18 6.27
C CYS A 39 -1.60 1.93 6.88
N SER A 40 -0.39 1.45 6.65
CA SER A 40 0.81 2.25 6.85
C SER A 40 1.00 3.22 5.69
N ASP A 41 1.72 4.31 5.91
CA ASP A 41 2.08 5.31 4.89
C ASP A 41 3.25 4.85 4.01
N ASN A 42 4.19 4.12 4.57
CA ASN A 42 5.39 3.59 3.89
C ASN A 42 5.97 2.39 4.66
N GLY A 43 6.95 1.74 4.05
CA GLY A 43 7.74 0.71 4.71
C GLY A 43 8.54 1.24 5.91
N PRO A 44 9.10 0.35 6.74
CA PRO A 44 9.78 0.74 7.96
C PRO A 44 10.98 1.64 7.68
N GLU A 45 11.31 2.50 8.66
CA GLU A 45 12.44 3.43 8.61
C GLU A 45 13.77 2.67 8.39
N GLY A 46 14.68 3.29 7.65
CA GLY A 46 16.04 2.80 7.42
C GLY A 46 17.07 3.50 8.29
N ASN A 47 18.34 3.32 7.97
CA ASN A 47 19.41 4.13 8.50
C ASN A 47 19.26 5.55 7.98
N ASP A 48 19.14 6.51 8.89
CA ASP A 48 19.14 7.92 8.59
C ASP A 48 20.42 8.54 9.18
N PRO A 49 21.26 9.21 8.38
CA PRO A 49 22.50 9.83 8.86
C PRO A 49 22.27 10.88 9.97
N ASP A 50 21.10 11.55 9.94
CA ASP A 50 20.78 12.63 10.87
C ASP A 50 20.12 12.13 12.17
N PHE A 51 19.44 10.97 12.11
CA PHE A 51 18.66 10.42 13.23
C PHE A 51 19.17 9.06 13.75
N GLY A 52 20.29 8.56 13.20
CA GLY A 52 20.91 7.32 13.62
C GLY A 52 20.22 6.07 13.06
N ASP A 53 20.63 4.91 13.57
CA ASP A 53 20.12 3.61 13.14
C ASP A 53 18.74 3.31 13.77
N ARG A 54 17.67 3.57 13.03
CA ARG A 54 16.29 3.31 13.43
C ARG A 54 15.73 2.04 12.80
N GLN A 55 16.50 0.99 12.71
CA GLN A 55 16.10 -0.29 12.09
C GLN A 55 15.09 -1.11 12.93
N ALA A 56 14.24 -0.49 13.73
CA ALA A 56 13.30 -1.19 14.62
C ALA A 56 12.23 -1.89 13.82
N GLY A 57 11.86 -1.75 12.72
CA GLY A 57 10.87 -2.51 11.94
C GLY A 57 11.52 -3.45 10.94
N VAL A 58 10.79 -4.46 10.49
CA VAL A 58 11.22 -5.40 9.46
C VAL A 58 10.32 -5.32 8.24
N THR A 59 10.90 -5.52 7.05
CA THR A 59 10.17 -5.49 5.78
C THR A 59 9.56 -6.85 5.41
N GLY A 60 9.69 -7.86 6.27
CA GLY A 60 9.30 -9.23 5.93
C GLY A 60 10.18 -9.88 4.84
N GLY A 61 11.41 -9.36 4.66
CA GLY A 61 12.34 -9.79 3.63
C GLY A 61 12.22 -9.03 2.31
N PHE A 62 11.21 -8.19 2.12
CA PHE A 62 11.09 -7.38 0.92
C PHE A 62 12.27 -6.41 0.76
N ARG A 63 12.70 -6.23 -0.49
CA ARG A 63 13.81 -5.35 -0.85
C ARG A 63 13.51 -3.89 -0.52
N GLY A 64 14.49 -3.16 -0.02
CA GLY A 64 14.35 -1.74 0.32
C GLY A 64 13.63 -1.49 1.63
N ARG A 65 13.44 -0.22 1.96
CA ARG A 65 12.77 0.32 3.16
C ARG A 65 12.16 1.68 2.79
N LYS A 66 11.65 2.46 3.77
CA LYS A 66 11.17 3.83 3.58
C LYS A 66 12.06 4.63 2.63
N SER A 67 11.47 5.43 1.77
CA SER A 67 12.12 6.19 0.69
C SER A 67 12.65 5.35 -0.47
N SER A 68 12.42 4.04 -0.49
CA SER A 68 12.74 3.15 -1.60
C SER A 68 11.49 2.91 -2.47
N CYS A 69 11.71 2.73 -3.79
CA CYS A 69 10.67 2.33 -4.74
C CYS A 69 10.40 0.80 -4.73
N TYR A 70 11.25 0.03 -4.07
CA TYR A 70 11.09 -1.42 -3.94
C TYR A 70 10.02 -1.80 -2.91
N GLU A 71 9.56 -3.05 -2.97
CA GLU A 71 8.43 -3.54 -2.16
C GLU A 71 8.58 -3.28 -0.65
N GLY A 72 9.80 -3.39 -0.11
CA GLY A 72 10.05 -3.07 1.31
C GLY A 72 9.83 -1.60 1.69
N GLY A 73 9.78 -0.70 0.71
CA GLY A 73 9.47 0.71 0.91
C GLY A 73 8.01 1.07 0.67
N VAL A 74 7.32 0.34 -0.23
CA VAL A 74 6.00 0.73 -0.74
C VAL A 74 4.90 -0.29 -0.45
N ARG A 75 5.22 -1.56 -0.28
CA ARG A 75 4.24 -2.59 0.11
C ARG A 75 4.04 -2.57 1.62
N VAL A 76 2.90 -2.10 2.03
CA VAL A 76 2.56 -1.87 3.44
C VAL A 76 1.37 -2.72 3.88
N PRO A 77 1.25 -3.02 5.18
CA PRO A 77 0.04 -3.62 5.72
C PRO A 77 -1.18 -2.74 5.44
N ALA A 78 -2.26 -3.35 4.96
CA ALA A 78 -3.53 -2.70 4.76
C ALA A 78 -4.68 -3.61 5.18
N LEU A 79 -5.68 -3.04 5.84
CA LEU A 79 -6.87 -3.74 6.33
C LEU A 79 -8.11 -2.91 5.99
N ALA A 80 -9.20 -3.59 5.62
CA ALA A 80 -10.50 -2.97 5.45
C ALA A 80 -11.55 -3.79 6.20
N VAL A 81 -12.39 -3.11 6.98
CA VAL A 81 -13.48 -3.71 7.74
C VAL A 81 -14.77 -2.98 7.43
N TRP A 82 -15.77 -3.69 6.93
CA TRP A 82 -17.14 -3.19 6.74
C TRP A 82 -18.10 -4.38 6.89
N PRO A 83 -18.68 -4.57 8.08
CA PRO A 83 -19.56 -5.70 8.33
C PRO A 83 -20.72 -5.79 7.34
N GLY A 84 -21.00 -6.99 6.84
CA GLY A 84 -22.04 -7.23 5.83
C GLY A 84 -21.68 -6.79 4.40
N GLN A 85 -20.61 -6.02 4.21
CA GLN A 85 -20.16 -5.54 2.90
C GLN A 85 -18.84 -6.17 2.45
N ILE A 86 -17.95 -6.45 3.38
CA ILE A 86 -16.66 -7.11 3.14
C ILE A 86 -16.63 -8.40 3.94
N LYS A 87 -16.30 -9.52 3.28
CA LYS A 87 -16.23 -10.82 3.92
C LYS A 87 -15.12 -10.86 4.96
N ALA A 88 -15.47 -11.20 6.20
CA ALA A 88 -14.49 -11.33 7.27
C ALA A 88 -13.44 -12.41 6.96
N GLY A 89 -12.17 -12.11 7.23
CA GLY A 89 -11.05 -13.01 6.99
C GLY A 89 -10.68 -13.21 5.52
N SER A 90 -11.28 -12.45 4.58
CA SER A 90 -10.85 -12.49 3.17
C SER A 90 -9.47 -11.87 3.00
N VAL A 91 -8.71 -12.38 2.03
CA VAL A 91 -7.43 -11.85 1.58
C VAL A 91 -7.54 -11.49 0.11
N VAL A 92 -7.10 -10.30 -0.24
CA VAL A 92 -7.07 -9.79 -1.61
C VAL A 92 -5.62 -9.58 -2.03
N ASN A 93 -5.23 -10.14 -3.17
CA ASN A 93 -3.87 -10.06 -3.70
C ASN A 93 -3.68 -8.96 -4.74
N SER A 94 -4.75 -8.35 -5.24
CA SER A 94 -4.65 -7.21 -6.16
C SER A 94 -4.01 -6.01 -5.44
N ALA A 95 -3.04 -5.38 -6.09
CA ALA A 95 -2.42 -4.17 -5.56
C ALA A 95 -3.43 -3.02 -5.50
N VAL A 96 -3.45 -2.30 -4.39
CA VAL A 96 -4.25 -1.09 -4.18
C VAL A 96 -3.38 -0.01 -3.57
N CYS A 97 -3.82 1.25 -3.61
CA CYS A 97 -3.05 2.34 -3.03
C CYS A 97 -3.96 3.43 -2.44
N THR A 98 -3.38 4.33 -1.67
CA THR A 98 -4.15 5.33 -0.90
C THR A 98 -4.93 6.31 -1.76
N TYR A 99 -4.51 6.62 -2.97
CA TYR A 99 -5.27 7.48 -3.87
C TYR A 99 -6.56 6.83 -4.42
N ASP A 100 -6.74 5.52 -4.22
CA ASP A 100 -7.98 4.81 -4.54
C ASP A 100 -9.11 5.11 -3.53
N TYR A 101 -8.78 5.60 -2.34
CA TYR A 101 -9.79 5.87 -1.31
C TYR A 101 -10.78 6.93 -1.75
N MET A 102 -10.31 8.01 -2.40
CA MET A 102 -11.22 9.08 -2.83
C MET A 102 -12.28 8.61 -3.83
N PRO A 103 -11.96 7.95 -4.96
CA PRO A 103 -12.98 7.44 -5.88
C PRO A 103 -13.85 6.36 -5.25
N THR A 104 -13.31 5.53 -4.33
CA THR A 104 -14.08 4.52 -3.62
C THR A 104 -15.12 5.14 -2.69
N ILE A 105 -14.73 6.16 -1.91
CA ILE A 105 -15.63 6.87 -1.00
C ILE A 105 -16.69 7.64 -1.80
N ALA A 106 -16.30 8.28 -2.90
CA ALA A 106 -17.23 9.00 -3.77
C ALA A 106 -18.32 8.05 -4.32
N GLU A 107 -17.95 6.85 -4.75
CA GLU A 107 -18.91 5.83 -5.21
C GLU A 107 -19.82 5.37 -4.08
N ILE A 108 -19.29 5.04 -2.89
CA ILE A 108 -20.08 4.62 -1.73
C ILE A 108 -21.10 5.70 -1.32
N MET A 109 -20.71 6.96 -1.41
CA MET A 109 -21.55 8.11 -1.05
C MET A 109 -22.47 8.56 -2.19
N VAL A 110 -22.40 7.92 -3.36
CA VAL A 110 -23.09 8.36 -4.58
C VAL A 110 -22.80 9.84 -4.87
N TYR A 111 -21.54 10.26 -4.58
CA TYR A 111 -21.11 11.64 -4.73
C TYR A 111 -20.54 11.89 -6.12
N GLN A 112 -21.09 12.86 -6.81
CA GLN A 112 -20.59 13.33 -8.10
C GLN A 112 -19.61 14.49 -7.87
N MET A 113 -18.41 14.36 -8.43
CA MET A 113 -17.43 15.43 -8.38
C MET A 113 -17.98 16.68 -9.08
N PRO A 114 -17.81 17.88 -8.49
CA PRO A 114 -18.35 19.13 -9.07
C PRO A 114 -17.64 19.55 -10.37
N ASP A 115 -16.50 18.99 -10.65
CA ASP A 115 -15.71 19.18 -11.84
C ASP A 115 -15.38 17.83 -12.50
N GLN A 116 -14.96 17.85 -13.76
CA GLN A 116 -14.58 16.63 -14.52
C GLN A 116 -13.12 16.28 -14.37
N ARG A 117 -12.52 16.54 -13.19
CA ARG A 117 -11.12 16.17 -12.95
C ARG A 117 -10.93 14.66 -13.04
N ILE A 118 -9.87 14.26 -13.69
CA ILE A 118 -9.45 12.85 -13.73
C ILE A 118 -8.88 12.50 -12.36
N LEU A 119 -9.39 11.44 -11.74
CA LEU A 119 -8.82 10.86 -10.53
C LEU A 119 -7.78 9.80 -10.92
N ASP A 120 -6.60 9.83 -10.29
CA ASP A 120 -5.54 8.86 -10.53
C ASP A 120 -5.96 7.45 -10.06
N GLY A 121 -6.69 7.38 -8.95
CA GLY A 121 -7.24 6.14 -8.40
C GLY A 121 -8.44 5.59 -9.15
N GLU A 122 -8.88 4.41 -8.75
CA GLU A 122 -10.15 3.81 -9.16
C GLU A 122 -10.96 3.39 -7.94
N ASN A 123 -12.26 3.16 -8.13
CA ASN A 123 -13.09 2.55 -7.09
C ASN A 123 -12.63 1.10 -6.85
N ILE A 124 -12.04 0.86 -5.69
CA ILE A 124 -11.55 -0.46 -5.28
C ILE A 124 -12.54 -1.25 -4.42
N LEU A 125 -13.77 -0.81 -4.25
CA LEU A 125 -14.76 -1.56 -3.47
C LEU A 125 -14.99 -2.98 -4.03
N PRO A 126 -15.16 -3.19 -5.35
CA PRO A 126 -15.22 -4.54 -5.92
C PRO A 126 -13.94 -5.36 -5.68
N VAL A 127 -12.77 -4.71 -5.72
CA VAL A 127 -11.47 -5.37 -5.48
C VAL A 127 -11.37 -5.87 -4.04
N ILE A 128 -11.64 -5.03 -3.05
CA ILE A 128 -11.57 -5.41 -1.63
C ILE A 128 -12.67 -6.39 -1.21
N ARG A 129 -13.73 -6.53 -2.00
CA ARG A 129 -14.75 -7.58 -1.86
C ARG A 129 -14.34 -8.91 -2.51
N GLY A 130 -13.29 -8.91 -3.33
CA GLY A 130 -12.88 -10.07 -4.11
C GLY A 130 -13.78 -10.36 -5.32
N GLU A 131 -14.50 -9.36 -5.80
CA GLU A 131 -15.44 -9.44 -6.93
C GLU A 131 -14.77 -9.11 -8.27
N ALA A 132 -13.66 -8.38 -8.25
CA ALA A 132 -12.91 -7.96 -9.43
C ALA A 132 -11.42 -7.74 -9.10
N ASP A 133 -10.59 -7.69 -10.12
CA ASP A 133 -9.21 -7.23 -10.04
C ASP A 133 -9.11 -5.74 -10.37
N ARG A 134 -8.03 -5.11 -9.90
CA ARG A 134 -7.69 -3.75 -10.27
C ARG A 134 -7.42 -3.63 -11.76
N THR A 135 -7.91 -2.57 -12.40
CA THR A 135 -7.75 -2.33 -13.84
C THR A 135 -6.72 -1.25 -14.16
N LYS A 136 -6.70 -0.15 -13.37
CA LYS A 136 -5.74 0.94 -13.56
C LYS A 136 -4.36 0.57 -13.03
N SER A 137 -3.33 1.01 -13.73
CA SER A 137 -1.96 0.97 -13.22
C SER A 137 -1.77 1.89 -12.03
N ILE A 138 -0.77 1.60 -11.19
CA ILE A 138 -0.40 2.37 -10.01
C ILE A 138 0.92 3.09 -10.29
N PRO A 139 0.92 4.34 -10.79
CA PRO A 139 2.12 5.12 -11.05
C PRO A 139 2.57 5.90 -9.82
N PHE A 140 3.89 5.96 -9.63
CA PHE A 140 4.52 6.82 -8.63
C PHE A 140 5.79 7.46 -9.17
N ARG A 141 6.16 8.61 -8.59
CA ARG A 141 7.43 9.29 -8.83
C ARG A 141 8.00 9.83 -7.52
N HIS A 142 9.27 9.56 -7.27
CA HIS A 142 9.97 10.07 -6.09
C HIS A 142 11.48 10.18 -6.35
N LYS A 143 12.08 11.32 -5.97
CA LYS A 143 13.55 11.57 -6.04
C LYS A 143 14.18 11.15 -7.37
N GLY A 144 13.57 11.54 -8.51
CA GLY A 144 14.12 11.25 -9.84
C GLY A 144 13.91 9.83 -10.35
N ARG A 145 13.26 8.95 -9.58
CA ARG A 145 12.79 7.65 -10.03
C ARG A 145 11.29 7.68 -10.25
N ALA A 146 10.81 6.86 -11.17
CA ALA A 146 9.39 6.57 -11.32
C ALA A 146 9.20 5.04 -11.28
N TRP A 147 8.02 4.61 -10.87
CA TRP A 147 7.65 3.20 -10.96
C TRP A 147 6.17 3.06 -11.25
N LEU A 148 5.84 1.92 -11.87
CA LEU A 148 4.49 1.56 -12.27
C LEU A 148 4.22 0.13 -11.81
N VAL A 149 3.07 -0.08 -11.18
CA VAL A 149 2.56 -1.44 -10.90
C VAL A 149 1.31 -1.66 -11.76
N LYS A 150 1.27 -2.77 -12.52
CA LYS A 150 0.14 -3.19 -13.32
C LYS A 150 -0.03 -4.71 -13.25
N GLY A 151 -1.14 -5.17 -12.69
CA GLY A 151 -1.31 -6.58 -12.38
C GLY A 151 -0.22 -7.06 -11.43
N SER A 152 0.49 -8.11 -11.81
CA SER A 152 1.64 -8.64 -11.07
C SER A 152 2.98 -8.01 -11.46
N TYR A 153 3.03 -7.16 -12.48
CA TYR A 153 4.28 -6.58 -12.94
C TYR A 153 4.56 -5.24 -12.31
N LYS A 154 5.83 -5.02 -11.99
CA LYS A 154 6.35 -3.74 -11.53
C LYS A 154 7.53 -3.31 -12.39
N MET A 155 7.44 -2.11 -12.96
CA MET A 155 8.51 -1.47 -13.71
C MET A 155 9.07 -0.30 -12.90
N ILE A 156 10.39 -0.20 -12.81
CA ILE A 156 11.12 0.91 -12.16
C ILE A 156 11.95 1.61 -13.22
N ILE A 157 11.71 2.91 -13.40
CA ILE A 157 12.42 3.78 -14.34
C ILE A 157 13.52 4.50 -13.59
N ASN A 158 14.75 4.08 -13.80
CA ASN A 158 15.96 4.66 -13.22
C ASN A 158 16.58 5.75 -14.12
N SER A 159 16.27 5.74 -15.42
CA SER A 159 16.90 6.55 -16.46
C SER A 159 16.64 8.05 -16.35
N ILE A 160 15.74 8.51 -15.45
CA ILE A 160 15.43 9.94 -15.31
C ILE A 160 16.62 10.72 -14.75
N THR A 161 17.45 10.10 -13.92
CA THR A 161 18.58 10.77 -13.24
C THR A 161 19.83 9.90 -13.08
N GLU A 162 19.76 8.61 -13.39
CA GLU A 162 20.84 7.66 -13.16
C GLU A 162 21.24 6.94 -14.46
N THR A 163 22.49 6.52 -14.53
CA THR A 163 23.02 5.70 -15.63
C THR A 163 22.60 4.22 -15.55
N LYS A 164 21.73 3.89 -14.60
CA LYS A 164 21.25 2.53 -14.41
C LYS A 164 20.14 2.21 -15.40
N SER A 165 20.11 0.96 -15.86
CA SER A 165 19.02 0.44 -16.68
C SER A 165 17.71 0.38 -15.88
N ASP A 166 16.58 0.50 -16.57
CA ASP A 166 15.27 0.26 -15.99
C ASP A 166 15.11 -1.20 -15.54
N GLU A 167 14.25 -1.43 -14.59
CA GLU A 167 14.05 -2.73 -13.95
C GLU A 167 12.59 -3.17 -14.12
N ILE A 168 12.36 -4.45 -14.39
CA ILE A 168 11.02 -5.05 -14.44
C ILE A 168 11.03 -6.30 -13.57
N TYR A 169 9.97 -6.46 -12.77
CA TYR A 169 9.78 -7.59 -11.85
C TYR A 169 8.38 -8.18 -12.00
N ASP A 170 8.27 -9.52 -11.95
CA ASP A 170 7.00 -10.22 -11.78
C ASP A 170 6.78 -10.52 -10.29
N LEU A 171 6.05 -9.69 -9.61
CA LEU A 171 5.80 -9.78 -8.17
C LEU A 171 5.02 -11.05 -7.77
N SER A 172 4.37 -11.74 -8.71
CA SER A 172 3.68 -13.01 -8.44
C SER A 172 4.65 -14.16 -8.23
N ARG A 173 5.86 -14.06 -8.81
CA ARG A 173 6.93 -15.08 -8.74
C ARG A 173 8.10 -14.62 -7.89
N ASP A 174 8.39 -13.34 -7.94
CA ASP A 174 9.53 -12.70 -7.27
C ASP A 174 9.06 -11.44 -6.50
N ALA A 175 8.34 -11.65 -5.42
CA ALA A 175 7.88 -10.56 -4.55
C ALA A 175 9.03 -9.82 -3.85
N TYR A 176 10.24 -10.37 -3.89
CA TYR A 176 11.43 -9.78 -3.26
C TYR A 176 12.28 -8.95 -4.24
N GLU A 177 11.91 -8.91 -5.53
CA GLU A 177 12.56 -8.10 -6.57
C GLU A 177 14.05 -8.46 -6.73
N THR A 178 14.34 -9.76 -6.78
CA THR A 178 15.69 -10.31 -6.87
C THR A 178 16.14 -10.53 -8.31
N GLU A 179 15.20 -10.76 -9.24
CA GLU A 179 15.46 -11.08 -10.64
C GLU A 179 14.86 -10.02 -11.58
N ASN A 180 15.72 -9.16 -12.13
CA ASN A 180 15.30 -8.18 -13.14
C ASN A 180 15.08 -8.86 -14.49
N ILE A 181 13.85 -8.94 -14.96
CA ILE A 181 13.46 -9.57 -16.21
C ILE A 181 13.47 -8.63 -17.43
N ASN A 182 13.86 -7.38 -17.29
CA ASN A 182 13.88 -6.39 -18.37
C ASN A 182 14.70 -6.84 -19.60
N ALA A 183 15.82 -7.54 -19.36
CA ALA A 183 16.67 -8.05 -20.43
C ALA A 183 16.10 -9.30 -21.14
N ILE A 184 15.14 -9.98 -20.49
CA ILE A 184 14.59 -11.27 -20.97
C ILE A 184 13.27 -11.06 -21.73
N SER A 185 12.54 -9.99 -21.43
CA SER A 185 11.22 -9.70 -21.98
C SER A 185 11.09 -8.22 -22.38
N PRO A 186 11.81 -7.77 -23.42
CA PRO A 186 11.78 -6.37 -23.86
C PRO A 186 10.42 -5.94 -24.46
N GLU A 187 9.45 -6.85 -24.55
CA GLU A 187 8.11 -6.62 -25.11
C GLU A 187 7.05 -6.31 -24.03
N LEU A 188 7.41 -6.39 -22.75
CA LEU A 188 6.55 -6.01 -21.62
C LEU A 188 6.59 -4.52 -21.37
#